data_4a23d48808ddb86c7d35119073d39e8d
#
_entry.id   4a23d48808ddb86c7d35119073d39e8d
#
_cell.length_a   1.000
_cell.length_b   1.000
_cell.length_c   1.000
_cell.angle_alpha   90.00
_cell.angle_beta   90.00
_cell.angle_gamma   90.00
#
_symmetry.space_group_name_H-M   'P 1'
#
loop_
_entity.id
_entity.type
_entity.pdbx_description
1 polymer ?
#
loop_
_entity_poly.entity_id
_entity_poly.type
_entity_poly.pdbx_seq_one_letter_code
_entity_poly.pdbx_strand_id
1 'polypeptide(L)'
;MNIKAKWIDYEHGVSCIDTELFRTGLASCYLIRQGDHAAFVDTGTSNSLPLLLQVLDAHGLAREQVRWVMPTHVHLDHAGGAGALMEVLPNAQLLVHERGAAHMIAPQKLQAGSLAVYGEERYNSVFGDLQPVAEHRVTVVRDGDVVALGNRQLQFIDTPGHARHHYVVWDSLSRGLFCGDSFGVSYPELNHGASRFIFPPTTPVQFDPAAWHNTINRLLEFSPQYVYLTHFGRHDQVGQFAIELHQQIDAYVIITEKFAEAARGGAVELAELLMQHSCDELLQRHQINMPADEIRRLLIGDMELNAQGLVHWLQRR
;
A
#
# COMPACT_ATOMS: atom_id res chain seq x y z
N MET A 1 14.83 -15.89 15.05
CA MET A 1 14.13 -17.04 14.42
C MET A 1 14.10 -16.78 12.92
N ASN A 2 14.46 -17.77 12.06
CA ASN A 2 14.26 -17.61 10.61
C ASN A 2 12.77 -17.70 10.30
N ILE A 3 12.12 -16.57 10.05
CA ILE A 3 10.73 -16.55 9.58
C ILE A 3 10.73 -17.10 8.15
N LYS A 4 9.86 -18.08 7.89
CA LYS A 4 9.66 -18.64 6.56
C LYS A 4 8.74 -17.72 5.76
N ALA A 5 9.17 -17.31 4.57
CA ALA A 5 8.35 -16.49 3.69
C ALA A 5 7.05 -17.23 3.32
N LYS A 6 5.96 -16.47 3.29
CA LYS A 6 4.64 -16.89 2.81
C LYS A 6 4.34 -16.11 1.55
N TRP A 7 3.86 -16.79 0.51
CA TRP A 7 3.43 -16.14 -0.72
C TRP A 7 2.34 -16.94 -1.42
N ILE A 8 1.65 -16.27 -2.32
CA ILE A 8 0.63 -16.83 -3.19
C ILE A 8 1.05 -16.57 -4.62
N ASP A 9 1.21 -17.62 -5.41
CA ASP A 9 1.47 -17.49 -6.84
C ASP A 9 0.16 -17.34 -7.62
N TYR A 10 0.12 -16.35 -8.48
CA TYR A 10 -0.95 -16.08 -9.43
C TYR A 10 -0.49 -16.35 -10.85
N GLU A 11 -1.43 -16.34 -11.79
CA GLU A 11 -1.16 -16.44 -13.22
C GLU A 11 -0.26 -15.29 -13.68
N HIS A 12 0.32 -15.43 -14.86
CA HIS A 12 1.19 -14.42 -15.48
C HIS A 12 2.46 -14.09 -14.67
N GLY A 13 2.95 -15.04 -13.87
CA GLY A 13 4.19 -14.89 -13.12
C GLY A 13 4.15 -13.80 -12.02
N VAL A 14 2.99 -13.55 -11.44
CA VAL A 14 2.82 -12.64 -10.30
C VAL A 14 2.80 -13.45 -9.01
N SER A 15 3.57 -13.03 -8.01
CA SER A 15 3.53 -13.61 -6.66
C SER A 15 3.26 -12.51 -5.64
N CYS A 16 2.26 -12.71 -4.78
CA CYS A 16 1.97 -11.85 -3.62
C CYS A 16 2.74 -12.39 -2.43
N ILE A 17 3.65 -11.62 -1.87
CA ILE A 17 4.56 -11.98 -0.78
C ILE A 17 4.10 -11.28 0.49
N ASP A 18 3.82 -12.02 1.54
CA ASP A 18 3.52 -11.44 2.86
C ASP A 18 4.79 -10.83 3.46
N THR A 19 4.73 -9.57 3.85
CA THR A 19 5.85 -8.88 4.47
C THR A 19 5.98 -9.14 5.96
N GLU A 20 5.00 -9.85 6.56
CA GLU A 20 4.89 -10.10 8.01
C GLU A 20 4.93 -8.80 8.85
N LEU A 21 4.46 -7.69 8.29
CA LEU A 21 4.37 -6.41 8.98
C LEU A 21 3.34 -6.51 10.11
N PHE A 22 3.75 -6.37 11.35
CA PHE A 22 2.96 -6.56 12.57
C PHE A 22 2.30 -7.94 12.71
N ARG A 23 1.74 -8.48 11.63
CA ARG A 23 1.06 -9.77 11.55
C ARG A 23 1.01 -10.28 10.11
N THR A 24 0.80 -11.58 9.95
CA THR A 24 0.48 -12.18 8.65
C THR A 24 -0.78 -11.52 8.06
N GLY A 25 -0.79 -11.26 6.75
CA GLY A 25 -1.96 -10.77 6.02
C GLY A 25 -2.24 -9.27 6.18
N LEU A 26 -1.31 -8.49 6.76
CA LEU A 26 -1.49 -7.04 6.88
C LEU A 26 -0.95 -6.29 5.66
N ALA A 27 0.28 -6.60 5.25
CA ALA A 27 0.88 -5.95 4.09
C ALA A 27 1.64 -6.96 3.23
N SER A 28 1.68 -6.72 1.92
CA SER A 28 2.33 -7.57 0.93
C SER A 28 3.19 -6.76 -0.04
N CYS A 29 4.15 -7.43 -0.66
CA CYS A 29 4.85 -6.96 -1.86
C CYS A 29 4.54 -7.91 -3.00
N TYR A 30 4.83 -7.50 -4.23
CA TYR A 30 4.63 -8.37 -5.38
C TYR A 30 5.93 -8.61 -6.12
N LEU A 31 6.20 -9.87 -6.46
CA LEU A 31 7.22 -10.25 -7.40
C LEU A 31 6.57 -10.50 -8.78
N ILE A 32 7.05 -9.81 -9.80
CA ILE A 32 6.65 -10.00 -11.19
C ILE A 32 7.79 -10.70 -11.93
N ARG A 33 7.50 -11.83 -12.59
CA ARG A 33 8.48 -12.61 -13.34
C ARG A 33 8.12 -12.64 -14.83
N GLN A 34 9.13 -12.44 -15.68
CA GLN A 34 8.96 -12.50 -17.12
C GLN A 34 10.23 -13.00 -17.80
N GLY A 35 10.24 -14.27 -18.26
CA GLY A 35 11.44 -14.92 -18.74
C GLY A 35 12.54 -14.92 -17.67
N ASP A 36 13.72 -14.42 -18.04
CA ASP A 36 14.88 -14.30 -17.15
C ASP A 36 14.92 -12.99 -16.37
N HIS A 37 13.81 -12.27 -16.29
CA HIS A 37 13.73 -10.98 -15.61
C HIS A 37 12.68 -11.00 -14.51
N ALA A 38 12.98 -10.24 -13.45
CA ALA A 38 12.06 -10.02 -12.33
C ALA A 38 11.98 -8.56 -11.93
N ALA A 39 10.88 -8.19 -11.29
CA ALA A 39 10.66 -6.89 -10.68
C ALA A 39 9.88 -7.03 -9.38
N PHE A 40 10.14 -6.15 -8.42
CA PHE A 40 9.33 -6.01 -7.21
C PHE A 40 8.43 -4.78 -7.30
N VAL A 41 7.18 -4.92 -6.86
CA VAL A 41 6.29 -3.80 -6.54
C VAL A 41 6.11 -3.78 -5.04
N ASP A 42 6.44 -2.65 -4.44
CA ASP A 42 6.66 -2.43 -3.01
C ASP A 42 7.77 -3.33 -2.43
N THR A 43 8.21 -3.04 -1.23
CA THR A 43 9.36 -3.70 -0.60
C THR A 43 9.11 -4.10 0.85
N GLY A 44 7.98 -3.66 1.41
CA GLY A 44 7.81 -3.69 2.86
C GLY A 44 8.83 -2.82 3.57
N THR A 45 9.21 -3.23 4.76
CA THR A 45 10.24 -2.60 5.58
C THR A 45 11.61 -3.27 5.38
N SER A 46 12.68 -2.73 5.97
CA SER A 46 13.99 -3.39 5.94
C SER A 46 13.95 -4.80 6.56
N ASN A 47 13.03 -5.04 7.49
CA ASN A 47 12.83 -6.36 8.09
C ASN A 47 12.24 -7.40 7.12
N SER A 48 11.61 -6.95 6.02
CA SER A 48 11.02 -7.83 5.00
C SER A 48 12.05 -8.40 4.01
N LEU A 49 13.26 -7.82 3.93
CA LEU A 49 14.30 -8.24 2.98
C LEU A 49 14.55 -9.76 2.95
N PRO A 50 14.72 -10.45 4.08
CA PRO A 50 14.97 -11.90 4.07
C PRO A 50 13.82 -12.70 3.45
N LEU A 51 12.57 -12.22 3.56
CA LEU A 51 11.38 -12.86 3.00
C LEU A 51 11.37 -12.72 1.48
N LEU A 52 11.67 -11.52 0.97
CA LEU A 52 11.73 -11.26 -0.47
C LEU A 52 12.82 -12.11 -1.15
N LEU A 53 14.00 -12.23 -0.52
CA LEU A 53 15.09 -13.06 -1.03
C LEU A 53 14.75 -14.56 -1.01
N GLN A 54 14.06 -15.05 0.03
CA GLN A 54 13.58 -16.44 0.07
C GLN A 54 12.64 -16.74 -1.11
N VAL A 55 11.79 -15.78 -1.51
CA VAL A 55 10.86 -15.98 -2.63
C VAL A 55 11.61 -15.96 -3.97
N LEU A 56 12.62 -15.09 -4.14
CA LEU A 56 13.50 -15.15 -5.31
C LEU A 56 14.17 -16.52 -5.43
N ASP A 57 14.77 -17.00 -4.35
CA ASP A 57 15.45 -18.31 -4.31
C ASP A 57 14.49 -19.46 -4.61
N ALA A 58 13.26 -19.41 -4.05
CA ALA A 58 12.21 -20.42 -4.29
C ALA A 58 11.77 -20.50 -5.76
N HIS A 59 11.85 -19.38 -6.48
CA HIS A 59 11.57 -19.33 -7.93
C HIS A 59 12.82 -19.54 -8.81
N GLY A 60 13.97 -19.86 -8.22
CA GLY A 60 15.22 -20.08 -8.95
C GLY A 60 15.78 -18.83 -9.62
N LEU A 61 15.46 -17.64 -9.10
CA LEU A 61 15.89 -16.36 -9.65
C LEU A 61 17.17 -15.88 -8.95
N ALA A 62 18.19 -15.57 -9.74
CA ALA A 62 19.36 -14.87 -9.25
C ALA A 62 19.05 -13.39 -9.02
N ARG A 63 19.76 -12.75 -8.09
CA ARG A 63 19.59 -11.32 -7.75
C ARG A 63 19.86 -10.41 -8.95
N GLU A 64 20.75 -10.81 -9.84
CA GLU A 64 21.13 -10.13 -11.07
C GLU A 64 20.00 -10.07 -12.11
N GLN A 65 18.99 -10.93 -11.98
CA GLN A 65 17.82 -10.98 -12.86
C GLN A 65 16.73 -9.95 -12.46
N VAL A 66 16.81 -9.40 -11.27
CA VAL A 66 15.89 -8.31 -10.86
C VAL A 66 16.30 -7.01 -11.54
N ARG A 67 15.38 -6.45 -12.34
CA ARG A 67 15.58 -5.24 -13.14
C ARG A 67 15.00 -4.01 -12.48
N TRP A 68 13.85 -4.15 -11.83
CA TRP A 68 13.09 -3.03 -11.28
C TRP A 68 12.67 -3.29 -9.84
N VAL A 69 12.78 -2.25 -9.01
CA VAL A 69 12.15 -2.13 -7.71
C VAL A 69 11.24 -0.90 -7.78
N MET A 70 9.94 -1.08 -7.58
CA MET A 70 8.89 -0.11 -7.88
C MET A 70 8.01 0.14 -6.64
N PRO A 71 8.49 0.92 -5.65
CA PRO A 71 7.61 1.30 -4.53
C PRO A 71 6.50 2.21 -5.04
N THR A 72 5.24 1.82 -4.81
CA THR A 72 4.06 2.58 -5.22
C THR A 72 4.06 3.99 -4.67
N HIS A 73 4.57 4.17 -3.47
CA HIS A 73 4.79 5.45 -2.82
C HIS A 73 5.84 5.29 -1.69
N VAL A 74 6.20 6.39 -1.00
CA VAL A 74 7.34 6.36 -0.07
C VAL A 74 6.96 6.18 1.40
N HIS A 75 5.76 5.71 1.74
CA HIS A 75 5.48 5.28 3.09
C HIS A 75 6.31 4.05 3.45
N LEU A 76 6.64 3.87 4.74
CA LEU A 76 7.68 2.93 5.16
C LEU A 76 7.31 1.46 5.00
N ASP A 77 6.05 1.14 5.03
CA ASP A 77 5.50 -0.19 4.78
C ASP A 77 5.50 -0.59 3.30
N HIS A 78 5.73 0.37 2.41
CA HIS A 78 5.88 0.16 0.96
C HIS A 78 7.34 0.29 0.49
N ALA A 79 8.04 1.35 0.93
CA ALA A 79 9.36 1.70 0.45
C ALA A 79 10.48 1.58 1.50
N GLY A 80 10.15 1.24 2.75
CA GLY A 80 11.12 1.20 3.84
C GLY A 80 12.25 0.20 3.61
N GLY A 81 11.98 -0.90 2.94
CA GLY A 81 12.95 -1.93 2.57
C GLY A 81 13.74 -1.65 1.29
N ALA A 82 13.39 -0.58 0.54
CA ALA A 82 13.94 -0.35 -0.79
C ALA A 82 15.47 -0.19 -0.79
N GLY A 83 16.03 0.56 0.15
CA GLY A 83 17.48 0.75 0.25
C GLY A 83 18.20 -0.57 0.50
N ALA A 84 17.77 -1.34 1.49
CA ALA A 84 18.33 -2.64 1.82
C ALA A 84 18.20 -3.65 0.65
N LEU A 85 17.06 -3.64 -0.03
CA LEU A 85 16.83 -4.49 -1.20
C LEU A 85 17.74 -4.08 -2.37
N MET A 86 17.87 -2.79 -2.65
CA MET A 86 18.72 -2.26 -3.72
C MET A 86 20.21 -2.57 -3.49
N GLU A 87 20.67 -2.65 -2.23
CA GLU A 87 22.05 -2.99 -1.91
C GLU A 87 22.42 -4.41 -2.37
N VAL A 88 21.48 -5.35 -2.30
CA VAL A 88 21.71 -6.76 -2.65
C VAL A 88 21.27 -7.13 -4.08
N LEU A 89 20.67 -6.22 -4.83
CA LEU A 89 20.22 -6.40 -6.22
C LEU A 89 21.12 -5.59 -7.17
N PRO A 90 22.23 -6.16 -7.70
CA PRO A 90 23.27 -5.37 -8.36
C PRO A 90 22.82 -4.68 -9.66
N ASN A 91 21.86 -5.26 -10.38
CA ASN A 91 21.40 -4.78 -11.69
C ASN A 91 20.08 -4.01 -11.64
N ALA A 92 19.45 -3.90 -10.47
CA ALA A 92 18.16 -3.25 -10.35
C ALA A 92 18.28 -1.72 -10.38
N GLN A 93 17.26 -1.06 -10.95
CA GLN A 93 16.99 0.37 -10.77
C GLN A 93 15.75 0.54 -9.90
N LEU A 94 15.77 1.54 -9.03
CA LEU A 94 14.61 1.97 -8.25
C LEU A 94 13.79 2.93 -9.11
N LEU A 95 12.55 2.55 -9.43
CA LEU A 95 11.62 3.41 -10.16
C LEU A 95 10.70 4.07 -9.14
N VAL A 96 10.71 5.38 -9.07
CA VAL A 96 10.00 6.11 -8.02
C VAL A 96 9.31 7.36 -8.59
N HIS A 97 8.15 7.70 -8.02
CA HIS A 97 7.45 8.93 -8.35
C HIS A 97 8.36 10.16 -8.13
N GLU A 98 8.27 11.18 -9.00
CA GLU A 98 9.14 12.35 -8.95
C GLU A 98 9.19 13.05 -7.58
N ARG A 99 8.06 13.07 -6.85
CA ARG A 99 7.97 13.66 -5.51
C ARG A 99 8.52 12.76 -4.41
N GLY A 100 8.76 11.47 -4.72
CA GLY A 100 9.31 10.49 -3.78
C GLY A 100 10.83 10.36 -3.88
N ALA A 101 11.44 10.69 -5.03
CA ALA A 101 12.84 10.40 -5.33
C ALA A 101 13.82 10.94 -4.28
N ALA A 102 13.64 12.19 -3.86
CA ALA A 102 14.51 12.81 -2.86
C ALA A 102 14.46 12.08 -1.50
N HIS A 103 13.33 11.47 -1.14
CA HIS A 103 13.17 10.71 0.09
C HIS A 103 13.89 9.35 0.03
N MET A 104 14.04 8.78 -1.16
CA MET A 104 14.77 7.52 -1.33
C MET A 104 16.29 7.73 -1.40
N ILE A 105 16.72 8.86 -1.98
CA ILE A 105 18.14 9.23 -2.06
C ILE A 105 18.67 9.73 -0.71
N ALA A 106 17.87 10.54 0.00
CA ALA A 106 18.22 11.14 1.28
C ALA A 106 17.07 10.97 2.30
N PRO A 107 16.96 9.80 2.96
CA PRO A 107 15.76 9.40 3.72
C PRO A 107 15.61 10.09 5.08
N GLN A 108 16.53 10.95 5.51
CA GLN A 108 16.54 11.55 6.85
C GLN A 108 15.26 12.32 7.18
N LYS A 109 14.66 13.03 6.21
CA LYS A 109 13.38 13.74 6.43
C LYS A 109 12.21 12.77 6.56
N LEU A 110 12.21 11.71 5.77
CA LEU A 110 11.20 10.66 5.86
C LEU A 110 11.29 9.94 7.21
N GLN A 111 12.50 9.60 7.63
CA GLN A 111 12.77 9.00 8.93
C GLN A 111 12.28 9.89 10.08
N ALA A 112 12.64 11.19 10.07
CA ALA A 112 12.22 12.12 11.11
C ALA A 112 10.69 12.28 11.18
N GLY A 113 10.00 12.33 10.02
CA GLY A 113 8.54 12.35 9.95
C GLY A 113 7.91 11.09 10.52
N SER A 114 8.44 9.93 10.20
CA SER A 114 7.94 8.64 10.69
C SER A 114 8.18 8.46 12.19
N LEU A 115 9.34 8.88 12.69
CA LEU A 115 9.63 8.91 14.14
C LEU A 115 8.63 9.79 14.91
N ALA A 116 8.22 10.92 14.33
CA ALA A 116 7.22 11.79 14.95
C ALA A 116 5.82 11.15 15.00
N VAL A 117 5.47 10.29 14.05
CA VAL A 117 4.17 9.59 13.99
C VAL A 117 4.16 8.35 14.89
N TYR A 118 5.19 7.51 14.79
CA TYR A 118 5.20 6.18 15.42
C TYR A 118 5.91 6.13 16.78
N GLY A 119 6.78 7.10 17.07
CA GLY A 119 7.70 7.07 18.20
C GLY A 119 8.91 6.16 17.94
N GLU A 120 10.00 6.37 18.71
CA GLU A 120 11.29 5.74 18.46
C GLU A 120 11.27 4.21 18.65
N GLU A 121 10.63 3.73 19.72
CA GLU A 121 10.56 2.29 20.02
C GLU A 121 9.83 1.51 18.92
N ARG A 122 8.66 1.98 18.51
CA ARG A 122 7.86 1.35 17.45
C ARG A 122 8.54 1.48 16.09
N TYR A 123 9.14 2.63 15.80
CA TYR A 123 9.89 2.84 14.57
C TYR A 123 11.02 1.80 14.44
N ASN A 124 11.89 1.70 15.44
CA ASN A 124 13.06 0.81 15.39
C ASN A 124 12.68 -0.68 15.34
N SER A 125 11.61 -1.08 16.04
CA SER A 125 11.19 -2.49 16.08
C SER A 125 10.50 -2.93 14.79
N VAL A 126 9.76 -2.05 14.11
CA VAL A 126 8.89 -2.40 12.99
C VAL A 126 9.55 -2.10 11.64
N PHE A 127 10.08 -0.90 11.47
CA PHE A 127 10.55 -0.45 10.15
C PHE A 127 12.01 -0.79 9.90
N GLY A 128 12.80 -0.96 10.95
CA GLY A 128 14.22 -1.21 10.84
C GLY A 128 15.00 0.01 10.35
N ASP A 129 16.16 -0.23 9.75
CA ASP A 129 17.08 0.84 9.32
C ASP A 129 16.73 1.29 7.89
N LEU A 130 16.38 2.57 7.75
CA LEU A 130 16.02 3.16 6.46
C LEU A 130 17.31 3.58 5.71
N GLN A 131 17.72 2.77 4.75
CA GLN A 131 18.94 2.97 3.99
C GLN A 131 18.72 3.85 2.74
N PRO A 132 19.65 4.77 2.41
CA PRO A 132 19.59 5.56 1.20
C PRO A 132 19.86 4.72 -0.04
N VAL A 133 19.24 5.09 -1.17
CA VAL A 133 19.56 4.52 -2.48
C VAL A 133 20.48 5.48 -3.24
N ALA A 134 21.56 4.96 -3.80
CA ALA A 134 22.49 5.77 -4.60
C ALA A 134 21.76 6.44 -5.77
N GLU A 135 21.96 7.75 -5.94
CA GLU A 135 21.20 8.58 -6.90
C GLU A 135 21.22 8.01 -8.34
N HIS A 136 22.37 7.50 -8.80
CA HIS A 136 22.50 6.90 -10.13
C HIS A 136 21.70 5.62 -10.34
N ARG A 137 21.15 5.05 -9.27
CA ARG A 137 20.27 3.87 -9.26
C ARG A 137 18.80 4.23 -9.07
N VAL A 138 18.46 5.53 -9.00
CA VAL A 138 17.09 6.03 -8.88
C VAL A 138 16.67 6.61 -10.22
N THR A 139 15.59 6.08 -10.76
CA THR A 139 14.95 6.58 -11.99
C THR A 139 13.58 7.15 -11.63
N VAL A 140 13.39 8.42 -11.95
CA VAL A 140 12.09 9.07 -11.76
C VAL A 140 11.13 8.63 -12.85
N VAL A 141 9.95 8.18 -12.46
CA VAL A 141 8.84 7.86 -13.36
C VAL A 141 7.70 8.85 -13.19
N ARG A 142 6.99 9.10 -14.29
CA ARG A 142 5.86 10.03 -14.39
C ARG A 142 4.64 9.33 -14.94
N ASP A 143 3.54 10.03 -14.89
CA ASP A 143 2.29 9.59 -15.47
C ASP A 143 2.43 9.21 -16.94
N GLY A 144 1.98 8.01 -17.29
CA GLY A 144 2.04 7.45 -18.64
C GLY A 144 3.37 6.81 -19.04
N ASP A 145 4.43 6.94 -18.22
CA ASP A 145 5.71 6.28 -18.51
C ASP A 145 5.53 4.76 -18.55
N VAL A 146 6.29 4.09 -19.42
CA VAL A 146 6.26 2.64 -19.60
C VAL A 146 7.68 2.09 -19.51
N VAL A 147 7.84 1.03 -18.72
CA VAL A 147 9.09 0.25 -18.68
C VAL A 147 8.87 -1.17 -19.16
N ALA A 148 9.90 -1.73 -19.78
CA ALA A 148 9.87 -3.12 -20.21
C ALA A 148 10.47 -4.06 -19.15
N LEU A 149 9.80 -5.19 -18.90
CA LEU A 149 10.33 -6.32 -18.18
C LEU A 149 10.36 -7.53 -19.15
N GLY A 150 11.46 -7.72 -19.87
CA GLY A 150 11.47 -8.59 -21.04
C GLY A 150 10.52 -8.08 -22.12
N ASN A 151 9.55 -8.90 -22.53
CA ASN A 151 8.49 -8.52 -23.48
C ASN A 151 7.19 -8.01 -22.79
N ARG A 152 7.18 -7.90 -21.45
CA ARG A 152 6.08 -7.36 -20.65
C ARG A 152 6.24 -5.85 -20.51
N GLN A 153 5.16 -5.11 -20.65
CA GLN A 153 5.14 -3.67 -20.44
C GLN A 153 4.40 -3.32 -19.17
N LEU A 154 5.02 -2.47 -18.36
CA LEU A 154 4.49 -1.95 -17.10
C LEU A 154 4.35 -0.44 -17.22
N GLN A 155 3.13 0.07 -17.12
CA GLN A 155 2.82 1.50 -17.25
C GLN A 155 2.56 2.11 -15.90
N PHE A 156 3.12 3.30 -15.64
CA PHE A 156 2.91 4.08 -14.42
C PHE A 156 1.76 5.05 -14.60
N ILE A 157 0.90 5.13 -13.59
CA ILE A 157 -0.27 6.00 -13.55
C ILE A 157 -0.17 6.83 -12.28
N ASP A 158 -0.10 8.17 -12.40
CA ASP A 158 -0.13 9.07 -11.24
C ASP A 158 -1.48 8.98 -10.53
N THR A 159 -1.48 8.75 -9.22
CA THR A 159 -2.67 8.42 -8.45
C THR A 159 -2.73 9.20 -7.12
N PRO A 160 -2.92 10.53 -7.19
CA PRO A 160 -3.11 11.36 -6.00
C PRO A 160 -4.41 11.01 -5.28
N GLY A 161 -4.46 11.30 -3.97
CA GLY A 161 -5.62 11.07 -3.12
C GLY A 161 -5.20 10.57 -1.74
N HIS A 162 -4.57 9.41 -1.67
CA HIS A 162 -3.89 8.91 -0.48
C HIS A 162 -2.59 9.71 -0.24
N ALA A 163 -1.71 9.78 -1.23
CA ALA A 163 -0.47 10.53 -1.19
C ALA A 163 -0.17 11.20 -2.54
N ARG A 164 0.55 12.35 -2.53
CA ARG A 164 0.94 13.07 -3.75
C ARG A 164 2.14 12.46 -4.47
N HIS A 165 2.80 11.51 -3.85
CA HIS A 165 3.96 10.77 -4.39
C HIS A 165 3.60 9.32 -4.70
N HIS A 166 2.33 9.08 -5.05
CA HIS A 166 1.80 7.76 -5.31
C HIS A 166 1.60 7.52 -6.80
N TYR A 167 1.99 6.34 -7.29
CA TYR A 167 1.60 5.81 -8.57
C TYR A 167 1.06 4.39 -8.46
N VAL A 168 0.27 4.00 -9.42
CA VAL A 168 -0.18 2.63 -9.67
C VAL A 168 0.57 2.09 -10.88
N VAL A 169 0.92 0.80 -10.85
CA VAL A 169 1.52 0.12 -12.00
C VAL A 169 0.45 -0.71 -12.71
N TRP A 170 0.16 -0.36 -13.96
CA TRP A 170 -0.67 -1.15 -14.85
C TRP A 170 0.16 -2.20 -15.58
N ASP A 171 -0.27 -3.43 -15.49
CA ASP A 171 0.29 -4.57 -16.20
C ASP A 171 -0.72 -5.11 -17.21
N SER A 172 -0.46 -4.87 -18.48
CA SER A 172 -1.35 -5.28 -19.56
C SER A 172 -1.42 -6.80 -19.75
N LEU A 173 -0.38 -7.55 -19.35
CA LEU A 173 -0.35 -9.01 -19.49
C LEU A 173 -1.31 -9.68 -18.50
N SER A 174 -1.27 -9.32 -17.24
CA SER A 174 -2.22 -9.82 -16.23
C SER A 174 -3.55 -9.07 -16.23
N ARG A 175 -3.65 -7.95 -16.98
CA ARG A 175 -4.76 -7.00 -16.90
C ARG A 175 -5.02 -6.56 -15.46
N GLY A 176 -3.95 -6.32 -14.70
CA GLY A 176 -3.97 -6.01 -13.29
C GLY A 176 -3.31 -4.69 -12.96
N LEU A 177 -3.81 -4.04 -11.91
CA LEU A 177 -3.28 -2.82 -11.32
C LEU A 177 -2.60 -3.17 -9.99
N PHE A 178 -1.32 -2.86 -9.85
CA PHE A 178 -0.64 -2.88 -8.55
C PHE A 178 -0.88 -1.54 -7.89
N CYS A 179 -1.78 -1.54 -6.91
CA CYS A 179 -2.47 -0.32 -6.48
C CYS A 179 -1.84 0.39 -5.29
N GLY A 180 -0.88 -0.22 -4.59
CA GLY A 180 -0.48 0.34 -3.30
C GLY A 180 -1.71 0.60 -2.44
N ASP A 181 -1.86 1.84 -2.00
CA ASP A 181 -2.96 2.31 -1.17
C ASP A 181 -4.07 3.05 -1.94
N SER A 182 -3.83 3.37 -3.23
CA SER A 182 -4.78 4.14 -4.04
C SER A 182 -6.11 3.42 -4.30
N PHE A 183 -6.16 2.11 -4.15
CA PHE A 183 -7.39 1.33 -4.28
C PHE A 183 -7.84 0.74 -2.94
N GLY A 184 -7.43 1.35 -1.80
CA GLY A 184 -7.87 1.00 -0.46
C GLY A 184 -7.17 -0.20 0.16
N VAL A 185 -7.67 -0.58 1.33
CA VAL A 185 -7.19 -1.67 2.20
C VAL A 185 -8.28 -2.72 2.36
N SER A 186 -7.94 -4.01 2.22
CA SER A 186 -8.88 -5.13 2.36
C SER A 186 -8.18 -6.33 2.99
N TYR A 187 -8.29 -6.47 4.29
CA TYR A 187 -7.64 -7.56 5.04
C TYR A 187 -8.35 -8.92 4.84
N PRO A 188 -7.58 -10.02 4.70
CA PRO A 188 -8.14 -11.36 4.51
C PRO A 188 -9.09 -11.80 5.63
N GLU A 189 -8.83 -11.39 6.87
CA GLU A 189 -9.63 -11.73 8.04
C GLU A 189 -11.03 -11.11 8.00
N LEU A 190 -11.19 -10.01 7.27
CA LEU A 190 -12.48 -9.32 7.09
C LEU A 190 -13.27 -9.83 5.88
N ASN A 191 -12.78 -10.87 5.21
CA ASN A 191 -13.46 -11.50 4.09
C ASN A 191 -14.48 -12.54 4.60
N HIS A 192 -15.71 -12.51 4.06
CA HIS A 192 -16.76 -13.48 4.41
C HIS A 192 -17.50 -13.96 3.16
N GLY A 193 -17.42 -15.26 2.86
CA GLY A 193 -17.97 -15.81 1.62
C GLY A 193 -17.43 -15.09 0.39
N ALA A 194 -18.33 -14.48 -0.42
CA ALA A 194 -17.96 -13.62 -1.55
C ALA A 194 -17.78 -12.15 -1.16
N SER A 195 -18.15 -11.76 0.06
CA SER A 195 -18.04 -10.39 0.53
C SER A 195 -16.60 -10.03 0.88
N ARG A 196 -16.19 -8.82 0.51
CA ARG A 196 -14.87 -8.26 0.75
C ARG A 196 -15.06 -6.85 1.28
N PHE A 197 -14.56 -6.57 2.47
CA PHE A 197 -14.60 -5.24 3.04
C PHE A 197 -13.38 -4.44 2.58
N ILE A 198 -13.60 -3.22 2.11
CA ILE A 198 -12.55 -2.30 1.71
C ILE A 198 -12.77 -0.93 2.36
N PHE A 199 -11.67 -0.28 2.78
CA PHE A 199 -11.71 1.05 3.35
C PHE A 199 -10.51 1.90 2.91
N PRO A 200 -10.61 3.26 2.94
CA PRO A 200 -9.53 4.13 2.53
C PRO A 200 -8.51 4.31 3.66
N PRO A 201 -7.20 4.14 3.42
CA PRO A 201 -6.16 4.58 4.34
C PRO A 201 -5.94 6.08 4.20
N THR A 202 -6.55 6.88 5.09
CA THR A 202 -6.49 8.35 5.08
C THR A 202 -5.34 8.89 5.92
N THR A 203 -4.22 8.18 5.99
CA THR A 203 -3.06 8.53 6.80
C THR A 203 -2.55 9.96 6.57
N PRO A 204 -1.93 10.61 7.61
CA PRO A 204 -1.37 11.96 7.46
C PRO A 204 -0.24 11.97 6.42
N VAL A 205 -0.05 13.03 5.64
CA VAL A 205 -0.61 14.38 5.76
C VAL A 205 -1.26 14.85 4.44
N GLN A 206 -1.48 13.94 3.48
CA GLN A 206 -1.74 14.30 2.08
C GLN A 206 -3.11 13.87 1.56
N PHE A 207 -3.99 13.36 2.43
CA PHE A 207 -5.33 12.94 2.05
C PHE A 207 -6.08 14.05 1.29
N ASP A 208 -6.61 13.69 0.11
CA ASP A 208 -7.39 14.54 -0.77
C ASP A 208 -8.54 13.71 -1.38
N PRO A 209 -9.76 13.80 -0.81
CA PRO A 209 -10.87 12.95 -1.26
C PRO A 209 -11.29 13.23 -2.70
N ALA A 210 -11.27 14.48 -3.16
CA ALA A 210 -11.65 14.82 -4.53
C ALA A 210 -10.66 14.23 -5.55
N ALA A 211 -9.36 14.36 -5.28
CA ALA A 211 -8.33 13.73 -6.10
C ALA A 211 -8.45 12.20 -6.08
N TRP A 212 -8.81 11.60 -4.94
CA TRP A 212 -8.93 10.15 -4.84
C TRP A 212 -10.12 9.60 -5.62
N HIS A 213 -11.27 10.25 -5.59
CA HIS A 213 -12.40 9.89 -6.45
C HIS A 213 -12.02 9.91 -7.95
N ASN A 214 -11.29 10.94 -8.38
CA ASN A 214 -10.81 11.03 -9.77
C ASN A 214 -9.80 9.90 -10.08
N THR A 215 -8.91 9.58 -9.16
CA THR A 215 -7.96 8.47 -9.28
C THR A 215 -8.68 7.14 -9.48
N ILE A 216 -9.67 6.80 -8.66
CA ILE A 216 -10.42 5.55 -8.77
C ILE A 216 -11.10 5.47 -10.15
N ASN A 217 -11.80 6.53 -10.57
CA ASN A 217 -12.47 6.58 -11.87
C ASN A 217 -11.49 6.36 -13.02
N ARG A 218 -10.32 7.02 -12.98
CA ARG A 218 -9.28 6.87 -13.98
C ARG A 218 -8.71 5.45 -14.05
N LEU A 219 -8.50 4.80 -12.92
CA LEU A 219 -8.03 3.42 -12.88
C LEU A 219 -9.02 2.45 -13.52
N LEU A 220 -10.32 2.70 -13.41
CA LEU A 220 -11.36 1.89 -14.06
C LEU A 220 -11.35 2.01 -15.59
N GLU A 221 -10.85 3.11 -16.17
CA GLU A 221 -10.74 3.29 -17.63
C GLU A 221 -9.81 2.23 -18.27
N PHE A 222 -8.85 1.69 -17.53
CA PHE A 222 -8.00 0.58 -17.98
C PHE A 222 -8.74 -0.76 -18.07
N SER A 223 -10.00 -0.83 -17.61
CA SER A 223 -10.80 -2.06 -17.57
C SER A 223 -10.04 -3.23 -16.92
N PRO A 224 -9.51 -3.05 -15.70
CA PRO A 224 -8.71 -4.06 -15.04
C PRO A 224 -9.55 -5.29 -14.67
N GLN A 225 -8.95 -6.49 -14.83
CA GLN A 225 -9.52 -7.72 -14.30
C GLN A 225 -9.18 -7.91 -12.83
N TYR A 226 -8.03 -7.39 -12.42
CA TYR A 226 -7.53 -7.56 -11.07
C TYR A 226 -6.99 -6.25 -10.50
N VAL A 227 -7.14 -6.08 -9.20
CA VAL A 227 -6.35 -5.17 -8.40
C VAL A 227 -5.48 -5.99 -7.45
N TYR A 228 -4.22 -5.62 -7.35
CA TYR A 228 -3.22 -6.17 -6.44
C TYR A 228 -2.98 -5.12 -5.36
N LEU A 229 -3.56 -5.36 -4.19
CA LEU A 229 -3.48 -4.43 -3.06
C LEU A 229 -2.26 -4.76 -2.20
N THR A 230 -1.56 -3.74 -1.73
CA THR A 230 -0.51 -3.95 -0.73
C THR A 230 -1.12 -4.40 0.59
N HIS A 231 -2.33 -3.93 0.94
CA HIS A 231 -3.11 -4.32 2.13
C HIS A 231 -4.47 -4.97 1.80
N PHE A 232 -4.64 -6.18 1.34
CA PHE A 232 -3.77 -7.31 1.03
C PHE A 232 -4.31 -8.10 -0.17
N GLY A 233 -3.40 -8.51 -1.07
CA GLY A 233 -3.66 -9.57 -2.05
C GLY A 233 -4.38 -9.14 -3.33
N ARG A 234 -4.70 -10.15 -4.18
CA ARG A 234 -5.38 -9.94 -5.46
C ARG A 234 -6.90 -10.04 -5.31
N HIS A 235 -7.60 -9.10 -5.92
CA HIS A 235 -9.06 -9.11 -6.01
C HIS A 235 -9.53 -8.94 -7.46
N ASP A 236 -10.62 -9.61 -7.81
CA ASP A 236 -11.26 -9.63 -9.13
C ASP A 236 -12.59 -8.85 -9.19
N GLN A 237 -13.15 -8.46 -8.05
CA GLN A 237 -14.40 -7.68 -7.96
C GLN A 237 -14.13 -6.17 -8.07
N VAL A 238 -13.32 -5.77 -9.06
CA VAL A 238 -12.79 -4.40 -9.17
C VAL A 238 -13.87 -3.33 -9.17
N GLY A 239 -14.95 -3.53 -9.95
CA GLY A 239 -16.05 -2.58 -10.00
C GLY A 239 -16.81 -2.44 -8.68
N GLN A 240 -17.02 -3.54 -7.95
CA GLN A 240 -17.64 -3.52 -6.63
C GLN A 240 -16.74 -2.81 -5.61
N PHE A 241 -15.44 -3.11 -5.61
CA PHE A 241 -14.48 -2.43 -4.75
C PHE A 241 -14.43 -0.92 -5.00
N ALA A 242 -14.49 -0.49 -6.26
CA ALA A 242 -14.51 0.92 -6.59
C ALA A 242 -15.74 1.63 -6.00
N ILE A 243 -16.93 1.02 -6.15
CA ILE A 243 -18.19 1.56 -5.58
C ILE A 243 -18.06 1.67 -4.04
N GLU A 244 -17.61 0.62 -3.39
CA GLU A 244 -17.46 0.61 -1.94
C GLU A 244 -16.41 1.61 -1.46
N LEU A 245 -15.27 1.70 -2.13
CA LEU A 245 -14.22 2.65 -1.77
C LEU A 245 -14.70 4.10 -1.90
N HIS A 246 -15.44 4.43 -2.96
CA HIS A 246 -16.10 5.75 -3.09
C HIS A 246 -17.02 6.03 -1.90
N GLN A 247 -17.87 5.07 -1.53
CA GLN A 247 -18.79 5.21 -0.40
C GLN A 247 -18.05 5.38 0.94
N GLN A 248 -16.96 4.64 1.15
CA GLN A 248 -16.17 4.74 2.37
C GLN A 248 -15.41 6.07 2.47
N ILE A 249 -14.89 6.59 1.35
CA ILE A 249 -14.26 7.92 1.31
C ILE A 249 -15.30 8.99 1.70
N ASP A 250 -16.49 8.95 1.09
CA ASP A 250 -17.57 9.90 1.41
C ASP A 250 -18.03 9.78 2.87
N ALA A 251 -18.17 8.55 3.38
CA ALA A 251 -18.55 8.30 4.78
C ALA A 251 -17.52 8.89 5.75
N TYR A 252 -16.24 8.68 5.50
CA TYR A 252 -15.16 9.23 6.35
C TYR A 252 -15.15 10.77 6.33
N VAL A 253 -15.36 11.38 5.18
CA VAL A 253 -15.51 12.84 5.05
C VAL A 253 -16.71 13.34 5.85
N ILE A 254 -17.88 12.74 5.67
CA ILE A 254 -19.13 13.13 6.36
C ILE A 254 -19.00 12.97 7.88
N ILE A 255 -18.44 11.85 8.35
CA ILE A 255 -18.19 11.63 9.80
C ILE A 255 -17.29 12.72 10.34
N THR A 256 -16.23 13.05 9.63
CA THR A 256 -15.23 14.05 10.04
C THR A 256 -15.81 15.46 10.06
N GLU A 257 -16.61 15.84 9.07
CA GLU A 257 -17.28 17.16 9.02
C GLU A 257 -18.29 17.32 10.18
N LYS A 258 -19.14 16.33 10.41
CA LYS A 258 -20.07 16.32 11.55
C LYS A 258 -19.36 16.34 12.89
N PHE A 259 -18.22 15.67 13.01
CA PHE A 259 -17.39 15.70 14.21
C PHE A 259 -16.84 17.11 14.46
N ALA A 260 -16.37 17.80 13.43
CA ALA A 260 -15.87 19.17 13.51
C ALA A 260 -16.97 20.17 13.89
N GLU A 261 -18.16 20.06 13.26
CA GLU A 261 -19.34 20.91 13.58
C GLU A 261 -19.79 20.76 15.04
N ALA A 262 -19.67 19.57 15.62
CA ALA A 262 -20.00 19.31 17.01
C ALA A 262 -18.95 19.86 18.00
N ALA A 263 -17.89 20.53 17.52
CA ALA A 263 -16.77 21.04 18.31
C ALA A 263 -16.20 19.98 19.28
N ARG A 264 -16.15 18.73 18.84
CA ARG A 264 -15.65 17.59 19.61
C ARG A 264 -14.13 17.53 19.54
N GLY A 265 -13.56 16.75 20.44
CA GLY A 265 -12.15 16.59 20.75
C GLY A 265 -11.17 16.35 19.60
N GLY A 266 -10.18 15.49 19.82
CA GLY A 266 -9.07 15.25 18.88
C GLY A 266 -9.25 13.99 18.04
N ALA A 267 -8.11 13.51 17.51
CA ALA A 267 -8.08 12.33 16.64
C ALA A 267 -8.57 11.05 17.35
N VAL A 268 -8.47 10.93 18.66
CA VAL A 268 -8.88 9.75 19.43
C VAL A 268 -10.40 9.54 19.34
N GLU A 269 -11.18 10.59 19.54
CA GLU A 269 -12.64 10.52 19.47
C GLU A 269 -13.12 10.32 18.03
N LEU A 270 -12.42 10.88 17.05
CA LEU A 270 -12.71 10.64 15.64
C LEU A 270 -12.40 9.19 15.26
N ALA A 271 -11.29 8.62 15.75
CA ALA A 271 -10.95 7.21 15.53
C ALA A 271 -12.05 6.26 16.03
N GLU A 272 -12.67 6.56 17.18
CA GLU A 272 -13.78 5.77 17.71
C GLU A 272 -15.03 5.84 16.81
N LEU A 273 -15.33 7.01 16.23
CA LEU A 273 -16.45 7.14 15.27
C LEU A 273 -16.19 6.37 13.99
N LEU A 274 -14.96 6.40 13.46
CA LEU A 274 -14.57 5.61 12.28
C LEU A 274 -14.62 4.11 12.59
N MET A 275 -14.17 3.71 13.78
CA MET A 275 -14.25 2.33 14.26
C MET A 275 -15.69 1.84 14.35
N GLN A 276 -16.58 2.65 14.93
CA GLN A 276 -18.00 2.29 15.02
C GLN A 276 -18.61 2.13 13.63
N HIS A 277 -18.33 3.05 12.69
CA HIS A 277 -18.77 2.95 11.31
C HIS A 277 -18.28 1.65 10.65
N SER A 278 -16.99 1.31 10.78
CA SER A 278 -16.41 0.10 10.21
C SER A 278 -17.00 -1.18 10.81
N CYS A 279 -17.26 -1.20 12.12
CA CYS A 279 -17.94 -2.31 12.78
C CYS A 279 -19.37 -2.49 12.26
N ASP A 280 -20.12 -1.40 12.09
CA ASP A 280 -21.50 -1.43 11.59
C ASP A 280 -21.54 -1.93 10.14
N GLU A 281 -20.66 -1.47 9.27
CA GLU A 281 -20.52 -1.95 7.90
C GLU A 281 -20.21 -3.46 7.87
N LEU A 282 -19.20 -3.91 8.62
CA LEU A 282 -18.80 -5.31 8.66
C LEU A 282 -19.88 -6.23 9.19
N LEU A 283 -20.54 -5.86 10.29
CA LEU A 283 -21.54 -6.72 10.95
C LEU A 283 -22.89 -6.69 10.22
N GLN A 284 -23.36 -5.54 9.74
CA GLN A 284 -24.70 -5.38 9.19
C GLN A 284 -24.73 -5.57 7.67
N ARG A 285 -23.76 -4.97 6.95
CA ARG A 285 -23.74 -5.01 5.47
C ARG A 285 -22.97 -6.22 4.95
N HIS A 286 -21.76 -6.48 5.48
CA HIS A 286 -20.92 -7.60 5.05
C HIS A 286 -21.25 -8.90 5.80
N GLN A 287 -22.05 -8.84 6.86
CA GLN A 287 -22.51 -9.98 7.66
C GLN A 287 -21.35 -10.89 8.11
N ILE A 288 -20.22 -10.28 8.48
CA ILE A 288 -19.06 -11.03 8.94
C ILE A 288 -19.37 -11.77 10.24
N ASN A 289 -18.97 -13.04 10.30
CA ASN A 289 -19.13 -13.85 11.51
C ASN A 289 -17.89 -13.70 12.42
N MET A 290 -17.68 -12.50 12.95
CA MET A 290 -16.57 -12.14 13.81
C MET A 290 -17.08 -11.27 14.96
N PRO A 291 -16.66 -11.51 16.23
CA PRO A 291 -17.01 -10.64 17.34
C PRO A 291 -16.51 -9.20 17.13
N ALA A 292 -17.30 -8.21 17.55
CA ALA A 292 -16.95 -6.79 17.41
C ALA A 292 -15.60 -6.44 18.05
N ASP A 293 -15.26 -7.07 19.18
CA ASP A 293 -13.97 -6.86 19.85
C ASP A 293 -12.77 -7.36 19.02
N GLU A 294 -12.98 -8.38 18.20
CA GLU A 294 -11.96 -8.90 17.29
C GLU A 294 -11.79 -7.97 16.09
N ILE A 295 -12.89 -7.46 15.50
CA ILE A 295 -12.85 -6.42 14.46
C ILE A 295 -12.09 -5.20 14.97
N ARG A 296 -12.41 -4.74 16.19
CA ARG A 296 -11.71 -3.60 16.80
C ARG A 296 -10.21 -3.84 16.94
N ARG A 297 -9.80 -5.02 17.42
CA ARG A 297 -8.37 -5.35 17.53
C ARG A 297 -7.64 -5.36 16.19
N LEU A 298 -8.32 -5.76 15.11
CA LEU A 298 -7.74 -5.76 13.77
C LEU A 298 -7.57 -4.35 13.22
N LEU A 299 -8.53 -3.46 13.46
CA LEU A 299 -8.62 -2.17 12.80
C LEU A 299 -8.14 -0.98 13.63
N ILE A 300 -7.81 -1.14 14.92
CA ILE A 300 -7.52 -0.02 15.82
C ILE A 300 -6.38 0.87 15.32
N GLY A 301 -5.30 0.28 14.83
CA GLY A 301 -4.17 1.03 14.30
C GLY A 301 -4.51 1.82 13.03
N ASP A 302 -5.35 1.25 12.16
CA ASP A 302 -5.81 1.93 10.95
C ASP A 302 -6.73 3.11 11.28
N MET A 303 -7.68 2.92 12.19
CA MET A 303 -8.63 3.97 12.57
C MET A 303 -7.93 5.14 13.28
N GLU A 304 -6.92 4.86 14.10
CA GLU A 304 -6.10 5.89 14.74
C GLU A 304 -5.31 6.72 13.71
N LEU A 305 -4.65 6.07 12.73
CA LEU A 305 -3.93 6.76 11.66
C LEU A 305 -4.87 7.52 10.73
N ASN A 306 -6.00 6.93 10.38
CA ASN A 306 -7.00 7.55 9.53
C ASN A 306 -7.58 8.81 10.18
N ALA A 307 -7.90 8.75 11.46
CA ALA A 307 -8.39 9.93 12.20
C ALA A 307 -7.36 11.06 12.25
N GLN A 308 -6.07 10.75 12.44
CA GLN A 308 -5.01 11.76 12.40
C GLN A 308 -4.95 12.43 11.02
N GLY A 309 -5.03 11.67 9.94
CA GLY A 309 -5.00 12.21 8.58
C GLY A 309 -6.22 13.07 8.26
N LEU A 310 -7.41 12.67 8.71
CA LEU A 310 -8.65 13.43 8.55
C LEU A 310 -8.66 14.71 9.35
N VAL A 311 -8.17 14.72 10.60
CA VAL A 311 -7.97 15.93 11.38
C VAL A 311 -7.01 16.88 10.68
N HIS A 312 -5.90 16.36 10.16
CA HIS A 312 -4.95 17.17 9.39
C HIS A 312 -5.57 17.74 8.10
N TRP A 313 -6.39 16.96 7.40
CA TRP A 313 -7.13 17.42 6.22
C TRP A 313 -8.09 18.56 6.56
N LEU A 314 -8.86 18.47 7.65
CA LEU A 314 -9.73 19.57 8.12
C LEU A 314 -8.97 20.87 8.37
N GLN A 315 -7.78 20.79 8.97
CA GLN A 315 -6.97 21.96 9.30
C GLN A 315 -6.42 22.71 8.08
N ARG A 316 -6.44 22.07 6.89
CA ARG A 316 -5.96 22.67 5.64
C ARG A 316 -7.06 23.21 4.74
N ARG A 317 -8.32 23.04 5.13
CA ARG A 317 -9.50 23.63 4.46
C ARG A 317 -9.77 25.04 4.96
#